data_df5ebb36a7ed85ebc50787548f35cc2f
#
_entry.id   df5ebb36a7ed85ebc50787548f35cc2f
#
_cell.length_a   1.000
_cell.length_b   1.000
_cell.length_c   1.000
_cell.angle_alpha   90.00
_cell.angle_beta   90.00
_cell.angle_gamma   90.00
#
_symmetry.space_group_name_H-M   'P 1'
#
loop_
_entity.id
_entity.type
_entity.pdbx_description
1 polymer ?
#
loop_
_entity_poly.entity_id
_entity_poly.type
_entity_poly.pdbx_seq_one_letter_code
_entity_poly.pdbx_strand_id
1 'polypeptide(L)'
;MHLRNDWTRAEIQALYQQPFLDLVFQAQQIHRQYFEANAIQVSTLLSIKTGKCPEDCKYCSQSARYDSKLEAEKRIAVEKVISEAQQAKASGSTRFCMGAAWRNPHERDMPYVLDMVREVKALGLETCMTLGMLNISQAERLKGAGLDYYNHNLDTSREYYPNVISTRSFDDRLDTLSHVREAGLKVCSGGIVGLGEETKDRIGLLFELA
;
A
#
# COMPACT_ATOMS: atom_id res chain seq x y z
N MET A 1 21.05 -9.94 0.92
CA MET A 1 19.88 -10.51 1.61
C MET A 1 19.21 -11.50 0.68
N HIS A 2 19.17 -12.77 1.03
CA HIS A 2 18.44 -13.77 0.23
C HIS A 2 17.04 -13.89 0.86
N LEU A 3 16.07 -13.22 0.28
CA LEU A 3 14.67 -13.37 0.68
C LEU A 3 14.17 -14.72 0.16
N ARG A 4 13.58 -15.50 1.05
CA ARG A 4 12.92 -16.75 0.70
C ARG A 4 11.50 -16.44 0.20
N ASN A 5 11.13 -16.94 -0.98
CA ASN A 5 9.82 -16.75 -1.62
C ASN A 5 9.12 -18.09 -1.96
N ASP A 6 9.58 -19.19 -1.36
CA ASP A 6 9.09 -20.56 -1.61
C ASP A 6 8.37 -21.15 -0.38
N TRP A 7 7.72 -20.28 0.38
CA TRP A 7 6.96 -20.67 1.57
C TRP A 7 5.77 -21.55 1.21
N THR A 8 5.56 -22.61 1.98
CA THR A 8 4.35 -23.42 1.92
C THR A 8 3.33 -22.91 2.95
N ARG A 9 2.04 -23.13 2.67
CA ARG A 9 0.97 -22.80 3.64
C ARG A 9 1.17 -23.54 4.98
N ALA A 10 1.70 -24.77 4.97
CA ALA A 10 1.98 -25.53 6.18
C ALA A 10 3.06 -24.89 7.05
N GLU A 11 4.14 -24.38 6.46
CA GLU A 11 5.20 -23.66 7.19
C GLU A 11 4.67 -22.35 7.78
N ILE A 12 3.88 -21.58 7.03
CA ILE A 12 3.26 -20.35 7.54
C ILE A 12 2.29 -20.66 8.67
N GLN A 13 1.51 -21.73 8.55
CA GLN A 13 0.64 -22.18 9.62
C GLN A 13 1.42 -22.55 10.88
N ALA A 14 2.54 -23.26 10.73
CA ALA A 14 3.40 -23.63 11.85
C ALA A 14 3.99 -22.40 12.54
N LEU A 15 4.40 -21.37 11.79
CA LEU A 15 4.83 -20.10 12.36
C LEU A 15 3.68 -19.37 13.08
N TYR A 16 2.51 -19.31 12.45
CA TYR A 16 1.32 -18.63 13.01
C TYR A 16 0.86 -19.25 14.34
N GLN A 17 1.08 -20.55 14.53
CA GLN A 17 0.67 -21.31 15.73
C GLN A 17 1.71 -21.29 16.84
N GLN A 18 2.89 -20.69 16.64
CA GLN A 18 3.89 -20.58 17.68
C GLN A 18 3.41 -19.69 18.84
N PRO A 19 3.93 -19.92 20.05
CA PRO A 19 3.73 -18.97 21.15
C PRO A 19 4.19 -17.56 20.75
N PHE A 20 3.40 -16.57 21.09
CA PHE A 20 3.61 -15.19 20.63
C PHE A 20 5.02 -14.65 20.97
N LEU A 21 5.52 -14.91 22.17
CA LEU A 21 6.84 -14.43 22.59
C LEU A 21 7.98 -15.09 21.81
N ASP A 22 7.84 -16.37 21.46
CA ASP A 22 8.82 -17.08 20.64
C ASP A 22 8.87 -16.52 19.23
N LEU A 23 7.69 -16.21 18.66
CA LEU A 23 7.57 -15.57 17.35
C LEU A 23 8.20 -14.17 17.35
N VAL A 24 7.95 -13.36 18.39
CA VAL A 24 8.54 -12.03 18.54
C VAL A 24 10.07 -12.11 18.66
N PHE A 25 10.57 -13.08 19.44
CA PHE A 25 12.01 -13.27 19.59
C PHE A 25 12.69 -13.64 18.27
N GLN A 26 12.13 -14.59 17.52
CA GLN A 26 12.64 -14.97 16.19
C GLN A 26 12.59 -13.79 15.21
N ALA A 27 11.50 -13.03 15.19
CA ALA A 27 11.37 -11.84 14.35
C ALA A 27 12.45 -10.79 14.68
N GLN A 28 12.73 -10.56 15.98
CA GLN A 28 13.80 -9.65 16.44
C GLN A 28 15.20 -10.14 16.04
N GLN A 29 15.45 -11.44 16.08
CA GLN A 29 16.75 -11.98 15.64
C GLN A 29 16.97 -11.71 14.14
N ILE A 30 15.96 -11.99 13.31
CA ILE A 30 16.00 -11.72 11.86
C ILE A 30 16.13 -10.21 11.58
N HIS A 31 15.34 -9.39 12.26
CA HIS A 31 15.40 -7.94 12.09
C HIS A 31 16.82 -7.41 12.34
N ARG A 32 17.44 -7.77 13.45
CA ARG A 32 18.79 -7.32 13.84
C ARG A 32 19.90 -7.83 12.92
N GLN A 33 19.63 -8.89 12.16
CA GLN A 33 20.57 -9.44 11.17
C GLN A 33 20.64 -8.59 9.90
N TYR A 34 19.53 -7.93 9.53
CA TYR A 34 19.36 -7.29 8.21
C TYR A 34 19.07 -5.80 8.28
N PHE A 35 18.72 -5.27 9.44
CA PHE A 35 18.32 -3.89 9.63
C PHE A 35 18.99 -3.27 10.85
N GLU A 36 19.09 -1.95 10.83
CA GLU A 36 19.45 -1.16 12.02
C GLU A 36 18.45 -1.43 13.15
N ALA A 37 18.95 -1.98 14.28
CA ALA A 37 18.11 -2.54 15.34
C ALA A 37 17.11 -1.56 15.96
N ASN A 38 17.44 -0.27 15.99
CA ASN A 38 16.66 0.76 16.65
C ASN A 38 16.22 1.89 15.68
N ALA A 39 16.40 1.70 14.38
CA ALA A 39 15.92 2.66 13.39
C ALA A 39 14.42 2.47 13.11
N ILE A 40 13.66 3.54 13.17
CA ILE A 40 12.23 3.57 12.87
C ILE A 40 12.01 4.51 11.70
N GLN A 41 11.33 4.02 10.66
CA GLN A 41 10.90 4.86 9.57
C GLN A 41 9.62 5.62 9.96
N VAL A 42 9.67 6.94 9.85
CA VAL A 42 8.51 7.80 10.06
C VAL A 42 7.92 8.17 8.70
N SER A 43 6.64 7.88 8.51
CA SER A 43 5.90 8.15 7.26
C SER A 43 4.70 9.04 7.55
N THR A 44 4.48 10.06 6.72
CA THR A 44 3.27 10.90 6.75
C THR A 44 2.42 10.59 5.53
N LEU A 45 1.11 10.48 5.72
CA LEU A 45 0.13 10.24 4.65
C LEU A 45 -0.71 11.48 4.41
N LEU A 46 -0.84 11.87 3.14
CA LEU A 46 -1.74 12.91 2.67
C LEU A 46 -2.78 12.35 1.70
N SER A 47 -4.06 12.64 1.92
CA SER A 47 -5.11 12.40 0.93
C SER A 47 -5.07 13.50 -0.13
N ILE A 48 -4.71 13.15 -1.36
CA ILE A 48 -4.69 14.09 -2.49
C ILE A 48 -6.02 14.20 -3.22
N LYS A 49 -6.94 13.25 -2.97
CA LYS A 49 -8.34 13.25 -3.41
C LYS A 49 -9.14 12.35 -2.47
N THR A 50 -10.13 12.92 -1.79
CA THR A 50 -10.92 12.27 -0.73
C THR A 50 -12.31 11.89 -1.23
N GLY A 51 -12.79 10.70 -0.87
CA GLY A 51 -14.16 10.23 -1.08
C GLY A 51 -14.54 9.92 -2.52
N LYS A 52 -15.77 9.43 -2.71
CA LYS A 52 -16.37 9.04 -4.00
C LYS A 52 -15.54 8.02 -4.79
N CYS A 53 -14.88 7.09 -4.12
CA CYS A 53 -14.28 5.93 -4.77
C CYS A 53 -15.40 5.00 -5.27
N PRO A 54 -15.38 4.52 -6.53
CA PRO A 54 -16.42 3.65 -7.07
C PRO A 54 -16.39 2.22 -6.53
N GLU A 55 -15.32 1.84 -5.82
CA GLU A 55 -15.16 0.52 -5.21
C GLU A 55 -16.03 0.33 -3.98
N ASP A 56 -16.38 -0.92 -3.67
CA ASP A 56 -17.24 -1.33 -2.55
C ASP A 56 -16.50 -1.99 -1.39
N CYS A 57 -15.23 -1.64 -1.18
CA CYS A 57 -14.46 -2.18 -0.05
C CYS A 57 -15.19 -1.91 1.27
N LYS A 58 -15.66 -2.96 1.95
CA LYS A 58 -16.56 -2.85 3.13
C LYS A 58 -15.95 -2.11 4.32
N TYR A 59 -14.64 -2.04 4.42
CA TYR A 59 -13.90 -1.34 5.47
C TYR A 59 -13.59 0.13 5.14
N CYS A 60 -13.81 0.56 3.88
CA CYS A 60 -13.25 1.81 3.38
C CYS A 60 -14.27 2.96 3.43
N SER A 61 -14.00 3.97 4.25
CA SER A 61 -14.80 5.19 4.32
C SER A 61 -14.78 6.03 3.04
N GLN A 62 -13.82 5.79 2.14
CA GLN A 62 -13.69 6.52 0.87
C GLN A 62 -14.69 6.04 -0.21
N SER A 63 -15.37 4.89 0.02
CA SER A 63 -16.29 4.31 -0.93
C SER A 63 -17.53 5.18 -1.14
N ALA A 64 -17.95 5.34 -2.41
CA ALA A 64 -19.23 5.98 -2.75
C ALA A 64 -20.46 5.05 -2.53
N ARG A 65 -20.22 3.78 -2.16
CA ARG A 65 -21.25 2.76 -1.97
C ARG A 65 -21.84 2.75 -0.56
N TYR A 66 -21.17 3.42 0.39
CA TYR A 66 -21.56 3.46 1.79
C TYR A 66 -21.72 4.89 2.29
N ASP A 67 -22.68 5.11 3.17
CA ASP A 67 -22.88 6.39 3.86
C ASP A 67 -21.91 6.49 5.06
N SER A 68 -20.65 6.80 4.77
CA SER A 68 -19.60 6.95 5.77
C SER A 68 -19.56 8.35 6.42
N LYS A 69 -20.45 9.27 6.03
CA LYS A 69 -20.44 10.68 6.43
C LYS A 69 -19.16 11.43 6.04
N LEU A 70 -18.30 10.84 5.22
CA LEU A 70 -17.08 11.48 4.74
C LEU A 70 -17.40 12.50 3.64
N GLU A 71 -17.06 13.75 3.87
CA GLU A 71 -17.16 14.79 2.87
C GLU A 71 -16.14 14.55 1.75
N ALA A 72 -16.64 14.59 0.51
CA ALA A 72 -15.78 14.35 -0.63
C ALA A 72 -15.06 15.62 -1.04
N GLU A 73 -13.74 15.51 -1.19
CA GLU A 73 -12.88 16.60 -1.64
C GLU A 73 -12.37 16.34 -3.06
N LYS A 74 -12.23 17.43 -3.80
CA LYS A 74 -11.58 17.39 -5.11
C LYS A 74 -10.07 17.19 -4.94
N ARG A 75 -9.37 16.95 -6.05
CA ARG A 75 -7.90 16.94 -6.06
C ARG A 75 -7.37 18.25 -5.48
N ILE A 76 -6.43 18.15 -4.56
CA ILE A 76 -5.73 19.32 -4.00
C ILE A 76 -4.67 19.84 -4.97
N ALA A 77 -4.29 21.10 -4.85
CA ALA A 77 -3.25 21.69 -5.69
C ALA A 77 -1.86 21.09 -5.38
N VAL A 78 -0.99 21.02 -6.38
CA VAL A 78 0.39 20.49 -6.22
C VAL A 78 1.17 21.30 -5.17
N GLU A 79 1.00 22.61 -5.15
CA GLU A 79 1.64 23.53 -4.18
C GLU A 79 1.25 23.17 -2.74
N LYS A 80 0.00 22.74 -2.52
CA LYS A 80 -0.46 22.27 -1.19
C LYS A 80 0.25 20.98 -0.81
N VAL A 81 0.40 20.04 -1.75
CA VAL A 81 1.14 18.80 -1.51
C VAL A 81 2.58 19.07 -1.13
N ILE A 82 3.25 20.00 -1.82
CA ILE A 82 4.63 20.39 -1.54
C ILE A 82 4.73 20.99 -0.13
N SER A 83 3.82 21.90 0.23
CA SER A 83 3.78 22.51 1.57
C SER A 83 3.61 21.45 2.67
N GLU A 84 2.69 20.50 2.51
CA GLU A 84 2.47 19.41 3.47
C GLU A 84 3.70 18.47 3.56
N ALA A 85 4.35 18.18 2.44
CA ALA A 85 5.56 17.38 2.42
C ALA A 85 6.73 18.07 3.12
N GLN A 86 6.87 19.39 2.97
CA GLN A 86 7.87 20.18 3.69
C GLN A 86 7.63 20.16 5.21
N GLN A 87 6.38 20.31 5.65
CA GLN A 87 6.01 20.21 7.06
C GLN A 87 6.27 18.80 7.61
N ALA A 88 5.91 17.75 6.87
CA ALA A 88 6.19 16.37 7.23
C ALA A 88 7.69 16.13 7.42
N LYS A 89 8.52 16.61 6.49
CA LYS A 89 9.98 16.53 6.58
C LYS A 89 10.51 17.27 7.80
N ALA A 90 10.04 18.49 8.06
CA ALA A 90 10.43 19.27 9.22
C ALA A 90 10.05 18.59 10.55
N SER A 91 8.98 17.79 10.55
CA SER A 91 8.52 16.98 11.68
C SER A 91 9.22 15.62 11.79
N GLY A 92 10.25 15.35 10.97
CA GLY A 92 11.06 14.13 11.03
C GLY A 92 10.61 12.99 10.16
N SER A 93 9.62 13.16 9.27
CA SER A 93 9.25 12.13 8.31
C SER A 93 10.38 11.91 7.30
N THR A 94 10.64 10.62 7.02
CA THR A 94 11.59 10.20 5.98
C THR A 94 10.88 9.73 4.71
N ARG A 95 9.57 9.42 4.81
CA ARG A 95 8.71 9.03 3.70
C ARG A 95 7.43 9.86 3.69
N PHE A 96 7.00 10.25 2.49
CA PHE A 96 5.73 10.92 2.28
C PHE A 96 4.83 10.09 1.37
N CYS A 97 3.67 9.69 1.90
CA CYS A 97 2.70 8.87 1.21
C CYS A 97 1.55 9.75 0.69
N MET A 98 1.15 9.54 -0.55
CA MET A 98 0.07 10.27 -1.20
C MET A 98 -1.01 9.31 -1.68
N GLY A 99 -2.24 9.49 -1.20
CA GLY A 99 -3.36 8.61 -1.50
C GLY A 99 -4.50 9.31 -2.22
N ALA A 100 -5.08 8.67 -3.24
CA ALA A 100 -6.28 9.13 -3.90
C ALA A 100 -7.38 8.07 -3.87
N ALA A 101 -8.61 8.48 -3.56
CA ALA A 101 -9.79 7.62 -3.58
C ALA A 101 -10.24 7.34 -5.02
N TRP A 102 -9.47 6.52 -5.74
CA TRP A 102 -9.70 6.08 -7.12
C TRP A 102 -9.77 4.55 -7.23
N ARG A 103 -10.48 4.08 -8.27
CA ARG A 103 -10.34 2.70 -8.76
C ARG A 103 -8.98 2.54 -9.47
N ASN A 104 -8.64 3.49 -10.32
CA ASN A 104 -7.39 3.63 -11.05
C ASN A 104 -7.23 5.09 -11.46
N PRO A 105 -6.01 5.61 -11.66
CA PRO A 105 -5.82 6.96 -12.17
C PRO A 105 -6.23 7.03 -13.64
N HIS A 106 -6.96 8.09 -14.03
CA HIS A 106 -7.22 8.36 -15.42
C HIS A 106 -5.99 8.96 -16.10
N GLU A 107 -5.83 8.75 -17.40
CA GLU A 107 -4.69 9.29 -18.14
C GLU A 107 -4.57 10.83 -18.05
N ARG A 108 -5.70 11.53 -18.01
CA ARG A 108 -5.74 12.99 -17.79
C ARG A 108 -5.20 13.43 -16.42
N ASP A 109 -5.16 12.52 -15.44
CA ASP A 109 -4.71 12.81 -14.08
C ASP A 109 -3.23 12.46 -13.88
N MET A 110 -2.65 11.67 -14.80
CA MET A 110 -1.26 11.24 -14.69
C MET A 110 -0.26 12.39 -14.67
N PRO A 111 -0.34 13.44 -15.51
CA PRO A 111 0.59 14.57 -15.41
C PRO A 111 0.63 15.19 -14.03
N TYR A 112 -0.52 15.44 -13.43
CA TYR A 112 -0.68 15.96 -12.07
C TYR A 112 -0.01 15.05 -11.01
N VAL A 113 -0.22 13.74 -11.12
CA VAL A 113 0.37 12.75 -10.20
C VAL A 113 1.89 12.71 -10.35
N LEU A 114 2.40 12.71 -11.58
CA LEU A 114 3.83 12.68 -11.87
C LEU A 114 4.56 13.93 -11.36
N ASP A 115 3.93 15.10 -11.46
CA ASP A 115 4.48 16.35 -10.94
C ASP A 115 4.60 16.31 -9.41
N MET A 116 3.59 15.81 -8.70
CA MET A 116 3.68 15.61 -7.25
C MET A 116 4.84 14.68 -6.85
N VAL A 117 5.02 13.57 -7.56
CA VAL A 117 6.11 12.64 -7.27
C VAL A 117 7.46 13.34 -7.42
N ARG A 118 7.68 14.07 -8.52
CA ARG A 118 8.95 14.79 -8.77
C ARG A 118 9.24 15.83 -7.69
N GLU A 119 8.25 16.65 -7.36
CA GLU A 119 8.40 17.72 -6.38
C GLU A 119 8.67 17.19 -4.97
N VAL A 120 7.91 16.17 -4.53
CA VAL A 120 8.15 15.56 -3.21
C VAL A 120 9.50 14.83 -3.18
N LYS A 121 9.89 14.17 -4.28
CA LYS A 121 11.21 13.54 -4.40
C LYS A 121 12.34 14.56 -4.33
N ALA A 122 12.19 15.72 -4.94
CA ALA A 122 13.16 16.81 -4.91
C ALA A 122 13.39 17.36 -3.48
N LEU A 123 12.43 17.19 -2.56
CA LEU A 123 12.61 17.51 -1.14
C LEU A 123 13.53 16.50 -0.40
N GLY A 124 13.91 15.39 -1.04
CA GLY A 124 14.73 14.32 -0.44
C GLY A 124 13.95 13.34 0.42
N LEU A 125 12.63 13.29 0.29
CA LEU A 125 11.78 12.28 0.92
C LEU A 125 11.69 11.03 0.06
N GLU A 126 11.56 9.87 0.69
CA GLU A 126 11.02 8.71 -0.02
C GLU A 126 9.56 8.96 -0.37
N THR A 127 9.15 8.54 -1.57
CA THR A 127 7.80 8.75 -2.07
C THR A 127 7.02 7.44 -2.11
N CYS A 128 5.77 7.48 -1.68
CA CYS A 128 4.84 6.36 -1.78
C CYS A 128 3.49 6.84 -2.32
N MET A 129 2.87 6.06 -3.21
CA MET A 129 1.56 6.37 -3.76
C MET A 129 0.57 5.23 -3.63
N THR A 130 -0.71 5.59 -3.41
CA THR A 130 -1.88 4.71 -3.41
C THR A 130 -2.94 5.31 -4.33
N LEU A 131 -3.05 4.81 -5.55
CA LEU A 131 -3.92 5.38 -6.59
C LEU A 131 -4.96 4.37 -7.11
N GLY A 132 -5.09 3.21 -6.45
CA GLY A 132 -5.87 2.09 -6.94
C GLY A 132 -5.08 1.17 -7.86
N MET A 133 -5.72 0.62 -8.90
CA MET A 133 -5.06 -0.28 -9.86
C MET A 133 -4.18 0.51 -10.83
N LEU A 134 -3.09 -0.12 -11.29
CA LEU A 134 -2.20 0.42 -12.33
C LEU A 134 -2.04 -0.56 -13.47
N ASN A 135 -1.97 -0.05 -14.70
CA ASN A 135 -1.37 -0.78 -15.80
C ASN A 135 0.15 -0.56 -15.84
N ILE A 136 0.85 -1.35 -16.65
CA ILE A 136 2.32 -1.31 -16.74
C ILE A 136 2.83 0.09 -17.17
N SER A 137 2.21 0.74 -18.15
CA SER A 137 2.62 2.07 -18.62
C SER A 137 2.51 3.14 -17.52
N GLN A 138 1.45 3.09 -16.70
CA GLN A 138 1.30 3.99 -15.55
C GLN A 138 2.37 3.74 -14.49
N ALA A 139 2.68 2.47 -14.21
CA ALA A 139 3.73 2.10 -13.26
C ALA A 139 5.12 2.56 -13.72
N GLU A 140 5.46 2.35 -14.99
CA GLU A 140 6.73 2.81 -15.60
C GLU A 140 6.86 4.34 -15.54
N ARG A 141 5.81 5.07 -15.84
CA ARG A 141 5.80 6.55 -15.77
C ARG A 141 5.99 7.05 -14.34
N LEU A 142 5.36 6.41 -13.36
CA LEU A 142 5.55 6.71 -11.94
C LEU A 142 7.00 6.44 -11.52
N LYS A 143 7.59 5.33 -11.95
CA LYS A 143 8.99 5.01 -11.72
C LYS A 143 9.91 6.06 -12.35
N GLY A 144 9.65 6.44 -13.60
CA GLY A 144 10.39 7.48 -14.31
C GLY A 144 10.29 8.87 -13.66
N ALA A 145 9.20 9.15 -12.94
CA ALA A 145 9.04 10.37 -12.14
C ALA A 145 9.80 10.33 -10.79
N GLY A 146 10.34 9.16 -10.39
CA GLY A 146 11.10 9.00 -9.15
C GLY A 146 10.31 8.39 -7.99
N LEU A 147 9.15 7.77 -8.25
CA LEU A 147 8.41 7.06 -7.21
C LEU A 147 9.24 5.90 -6.66
N ASP A 148 9.32 5.79 -5.33
CA ASP A 148 10.04 4.72 -4.64
C ASP A 148 9.14 3.50 -4.37
N TYR A 149 7.94 3.75 -3.82
CA TYR A 149 7.01 2.71 -3.39
C TYR A 149 5.61 2.91 -3.99
N TYR A 150 4.98 1.81 -4.32
CA TYR A 150 3.54 1.79 -4.61
C TYR A 150 2.82 0.95 -3.56
N ASN A 151 1.82 1.54 -2.92
CA ASN A 151 0.97 0.85 -1.95
C ASN A 151 -0.24 0.24 -2.64
N HIS A 152 -0.36 -1.09 -2.56
CA HIS A 152 -1.50 -1.83 -3.07
C HIS A 152 -1.73 -3.07 -2.23
N ASN A 153 -2.66 -2.99 -1.29
CA ASN A 153 -2.91 -4.04 -0.32
C ASN A 153 -3.70 -5.21 -0.93
N LEU A 154 -3.44 -6.42 -0.48
CA LEU A 154 -4.24 -7.60 -0.78
C LEU A 154 -5.52 -7.65 0.06
N ASP A 155 -5.54 -6.94 1.18
CA ASP A 155 -6.63 -6.78 2.14
C ASP A 155 -6.93 -8.04 2.94
N THR A 156 -7.11 -9.20 2.31
CA THR A 156 -7.39 -10.50 2.94
C THR A 156 -6.91 -11.65 2.05
N SER A 157 -7.25 -12.91 2.37
CA SER A 157 -6.95 -14.05 1.51
C SER A 157 -7.76 -14.01 0.20
N ARG A 158 -7.27 -14.73 -0.82
CA ARG A 158 -7.98 -14.95 -2.08
C ARG A 158 -9.38 -15.52 -1.85
N GLU A 159 -9.47 -16.49 -0.94
CA GLU A 159 -10.71 -17.21 -0.65
C GLU A 159 -11.75 -16.33 0.05
N TYR A 160 -11.30 -15.42 0.92
CA TYR A 160 -12.21 -14.53 1.67
C TYR A 160 -12.50 -13.20 0.93
N TYR A 161 -11.69 -12.84 -0.06
CA TYR A 161 -11.75 -11.56 -0.77
C TYR A 161 -13.15 -11.19 -1.31
N PRO A 162 -13.93 -12.12 -1.91
CA PRO A 162 -15.29 -11.80 -2.40
C PRO A 162 -16.27 -11.38 -1.30
N ASN A 163 -15.99 -11.74 -0.04
CA ASN A 163 -16.81 -11.31 1.10
C ASN A 163 -16.57 -9.85 1.50
N VAL A 164 -15.45 -9.27 1.06
CA VAL A 164 -15.02 -7.91 1.44
C VAL A 164 -15.19 -6.92 0.30
N ILE A 165 -14.89 -7.35 -0.93
CA ILE A 165 -14.90 -6.50 -2.14
C ILE A 165 -15.54 -7.29 -3.28
N SER A 166 -16.53 -6.71 -3.97
CA SER A 166 -17.19 -7.33 -5.13
C SER A 166 -16.94 -6.58 -6.45
N THR A 167 -16.48 -5.35 -6.41
CA THR A 167 -16.29 -4.50 -7.59
C THR A 167 -15.01 -4.79 -8.35
N ARG A 168 -14.11 -5.60 -7.81
CA ARG A 168 -12.88 -6.11 -8.44
C ARG A 168 -12.51 -7.47 -7.86
N SER A 169 -11.75 -8.24 -8.60
CA SER A 169 -11.25 -9.55 -8.18
C SER A 169 -9.96 -9.46 -7.36
N PHE A 170 -9.57 -10.55 -6.74
CA PHE A 170 -8.26 -10.68 -6.11
C PHE A 170 -7.13 -10.65 -7.16
N ASP A 171 -7.38 -11.21 -8.34
CA ASP A 171 -6.40 -11.20 -9.45
C ASP A 171 -6.12 -9.78 -9.95
N ASP A 172 -7.10 -8.88 -9.99
CA ASP A 172 -6.86 -7.47 -10.30
C ASP A 172 -5.84 -6.82 -9.35
N ARG A 173 -5.76 -7.30 -8.08
CA ARG A 173 -4.75 -6.87 -7.12
C ARG A 173 -3.36 -7.40 -7.48
N LEU A 174 -3.29 -8.69 -7.79
CA LEU A 174 -2.03 -9.33 -8.17
C LEU A 174 -1.47 -8.76 -9.48
N ASP A 175 -2.32 -8.53 -10.46
CA ASP A 175 -1.92 -7.90 -11.73
C ASP A 175 -1.30 -6.52 -11.49
N THR A 176 -1.92 -5.70 -10.65
CA THR A 176 -1.36 -4.40 -10.27
C THR A 176 0.01 -4.55 -9.59
N LEU A 177 0.16 -5.48 -8.66
CA LEU A 177 1.43 -5.73 -7.97
C LEU A 177 2.51 -6.25 -8.93
N SER A 178 2.11 -7.07 -9.92
CA SER A 178 3.01 -7.54 -11.00
C SER A 178 3.52 -6.36 -11.82
N HIS A 179 2.63 -5.49 -12.31
CA HIS A 179 3.00 -4.29 -13.06
C HIS A 179 3.93 -3.36 -12.27
N VAL A 180 3.66 -3.20 -10.96
CA VAL A 180 4.50 -2.39 -10.06
C VAL A 180 5.91 -2.97 -9.95
N ARG A 181 6.04 -4.29 -9.78
CA ARG A 181 7.34 -4.99 -9.69
C ARG A 181 8.09 -4.97 -11.02
N GLU A 182 7.41 -5.21 -12.12
CA GLU A 182 7.96 -5.18 -13.48
C GLU A 182 8.53 -3.79 -13.82
N ALA A 183 7.85 -2.72 -13.42
CA ALA A 183 8.34 -1.35 -13.56
C ALA A 183 9.53 -1.01 -12.61
N GLY A 184 9.96 -1.93 -11.76
CA GLY A 184 11.06 -1.74 -10.81
C GLY A 184 10.71 -0.81 -9.62
N LEU A 185 9.44 -0.66 -9.30
CA LEU A 185 8.97 0.00 -8.08
C LEU A 185 9.04 -0.97 -6.90
N LYS A 186 9.27 -0.42 -5.71
CA LYS A 186 9.13 -1.20 -4.47
C LYS A 186 7.65 -1.32 -4.11
N VAL A 187 7.25 -2.49 -3.61
CA VAL A 187 5.88 -2.76 -3.18
C VAL A 187 5.72 -2.45 -1.70
N CYS A 188 4.61 -1.79 -1.36
CA CYS A 188 4.06 -1.75 -0.01
C CYS A 188 2.69 -2.46 -0.06
N SER A 189 2.58 -3.62 0.57
CA SER A 189 1.36 -4.41 0.58
C SER A 189 1.12 -5.03 1.96
N GLY A 190 -0.13 -5.27 2.26
CA GLY A 190 -0.55 -5.86 3.52
C GLY A 190 -2.02 -6.26 3.48
N GLY A 191 -2.57 -6.51 4.67
CA GLY A 191 -3.97 -6.87 4.83
C GLY A 191 -4.57 -6.35 6.12
N ILE A 192 -5.84 -6.62 6.30
CA ILE A 192 -6.65 -6.20 7.44
C ILE A 192 -7.15 -7.46 8.16
N VAL A 193 -7.00 -7.50 9.46
CA VAL A 193 -7.58 -8.55 10.30
C VAL A 193 -8.80 -8.03 11.04
N GLY A 194 -9.77 -8.92 11.28
CA GLY A 194 -11.02 -8.55 11.96
C GLY A 194 -12.16 -8.18 11.00
N LEU A 195 -12.06 -8.56 9.72
CA LEU A 195 -13.13 -8.39 8.72
C LEU A 195 -14.19 -9.50 8.76
N GLY A 196 -14.06 -10.46 9.68
CA GLY A 196 -14.87 -11.68 9.78
C GLY A 196 -14.20 -12.92 9.20
N GLU A 197 -12.95 -12.79 8.80
CA GLU A 197 -12.10 -13.87 8.28
C GLU A 197 -11.71 -14.87 9.38
N GLU A 198 -11.42 -16.10 8.99
CA GLU A 198 -10.91 -17.16 9.86
C GLU A 198 -9.37 -17.23 9.86
N THR A 199 -8.79 -18.03 10.75
CA THR A 199 -7.33 -18.26 10.82
C THR A 199 -6.76 -18.76 9.48
N LYS A 200 -7.49 -19.63 8.78
CA LYS A 200 -7.07 -20.12 7.44
C LYS A 200 -6.91 -18.99 6.43
N ASP A 201 -7.76 -17.96 6.53
CA ASP A 201 -7.71 -16.80 5.62
C ASP A 201 -6.50 -15.92 5.95
N ARG A 202 -6.17 -15.73 7.23
CA ARG A 202 -4.94 -15.02 7.66
C ARG A 202 -3.68 -15.73 7.16
N ILE A 203 -3.65 -17.07 7.25
CA ILE A 203 -2.56 -17.89 6.70
C ILE A 203 -2.51 -17.75 5.18
N GLY A 204 -3.67 -17.75 4.49
CA GLY A 204 -3.77 -17.52 3.06
C GLY A 204 -3.22 -16.15 2.64
N LEU A 205 -3.58 -15.09 3.37
CA LEU A 205 -3.04 -13.74 3.12
C LEU A 205 -1.51 -13.70 3.32
N LEU A 206 -1.00 -14.28 4.40
CA LEU A 206 0.45 -14.32 4.66
C LEU A 206 1.20 -15.10 3.58
N PHE A 207 0.60 -16.19 3.07
CA PHE A 207 1.16 -16.96 1.96
C PHE A 207 1.29 -16.14 0.67
N GLU A 208 0.30 -15.33 0.34
CA GLU A 208 0.35 -14.46 -0.85
C GLU A 208 1.31 -13.27 -0.71
N LEU A 209 1.61 -12.86 0.52
CA LEU A 209 2.54 -11.76 0.81
C LEU A 209 4.00 -12.20 0.88
N ALA A 210 4.28 -13.49 1.08
CA ALA A 210 5.61 -14.06 1.27
C ALA A 210 6.26 -14.49 -0.03
#